data_85990ed126869fbcf14d3b50d9a7fced
#
_entry.id   85990ed126869fbcf14d3b50d9a7fced
#
_cell.length_a   1.000
_cell.length_b   1.000
_cell.length_c   1.000
_cell.angle_alpha   90.00
_cell.angle_beta   90.00
_cell.angle_gamma   90.00
#
_symmetry.space_group_name_H-M   'P 1'
#
loop_
_entity.id
_entity.type
_entity.pdbx_description
1 polymer ?
#
loop_
_entity_poly.entity_id
_entity_poly.type
_entity_poly.pdbx_seq_one_letter_code
_entity_poly.pdbx_strand_id
1 'polypeptide(L)'
;LLQDRAKRSPKRVVFAEADQLEVLKAAQRIYEDGIGIPVLLGNKEVIKALKHEIGFAARVDVIDPKSDAEKARRESFVKHYWKLRERRGITYEVAQRLMRERNYFGTMLVETGQADAMITGYSHAYPNAIRPVLEIVKKDEGVDRIAAASIMLTKQGPIFLSDATINIDPTAADLANIALLTARAVKFFGLEPSVAMLSYSNFGSAVSESSLKVREAVAYLHKHHPELVVDGEIQADFALNPEKIAKTYPFSKLNNGKG
;
A
#
# COMPACT_ATOMS: atom_id res chain seq x y z
N LEU A 1 4.38 1.76 -19.90
CA LEU A 1 3.03 1.22 -19.67
C LEU A 1 2.34 1.85 -18.44
N LEU A 2 2.95 1.77 -17.20
CA LEU A 2 2.32 2.36 -15.99
C LEU A 2 2.29 3.89 -16.05
N GLN A 3 3.37 4.53 -16.45
CA GLN A 3 3.43 5.99 -16.64
C GLN A 3 2.42 6.48 -17.68
N ASP A 4 2.28 5.77 -18.81
CA ASP A 4 1.32 6.14 -19.86
C ASP A 4 -0.12 6.04 -19.37
N ARG A 5 -0.42 5.03 -18.54
CA ARG A 5 -1.72 4.89 -17.89
C ARG A 5 -1.99 6.03 -16.90
N ALA A 6 -0.98 6.38 -16.08
CA ALA A 6 -1.09 7.50 -15.13
C ALA A 6 -1.30 8.84 -15.85
N LYS A 7 -0.58 9.10 -16.95
CA LYS A 7 -0.73 10.33 -17.77
C LYS A 7 -2.14 10.49 -18.36
N ARG A 8 -2.83 9.39 -18.66
CA ARG A 8 -4.21 9.45 -19.20
C ARG A 8 -5.25 9.87 -18.17
N SER A 9 -4.97 9.66 -16.88
CA SER A 9 -5.87 10.01 -15.78
C SER A 9 -5.05 10.38 -14.53
N PRO A 10 -4.37 11.56 -14.55
CA PRO A 10 -3.54 11.98 -13.43
C PRO A 10 -4.38 12.10 -12.16
N LYS A 11 -3.88 11.49 -11.08
CA LYS A 11 -4.53 11.46 -9.77
C LYS A 11 -3.99 12.55 -8.86
N ARG A 12 -4.85 13.05 -7.97
CA ARG A 12 -4.44 13.96 -6.90
C ARG A 12 -3.74 13.17 -5.81
N VAL A 13 -2.45 13.42 -5.63
CA VAL A 13 -1.60 12.69 -4.70
C VAL A 13 -1.12 13.60 -3.59
N VAL A 14 -1.49 13.27 -2.35
CA VAL A 14 -1.03 13.98 -1.16
C VAL A 14 0.40 13.57 -0.83
N PHE A 15 1.29 14.55 -0.71
CA PHE A 15 2.65 14.40 -0.20
C PHE A 15 2.67 14.91 1.23
N ALA A 16 2.57 14.02 2.21
CA ALA A 16 2.35 14.39 3.61
C ALA A 16 3.56 15.09 4.27
N GLU A 17 4.74 14.99 3.69
CA GLU A 17 6.00 15.53 4.22
C GLU A 17 6.67 16.46 3.18
N ALA A 18 5.88 17.30 2.52
CA ALA A 18 6.36 18.15 1.41
C ALA A 18 7.32 19.29 1.84
N ASP A 19 7.50 19.51 3.13
CA ASP A 19 8.53 20.37 3.71
C ASP A 19 9.90 19.66 3.87
N GLN A 20 10.02 18.43 3.35
CA GLN A 20 11.30 17.75 3.14
C GLN A 20 11.71 17.87 1.68
N LEU A 21 12.97 18.26 1.44
CA LEU A 21 13.48 18.57 0.11
C LEU A 21 13.29 17.40 -0.89
N GLU A 22 13.61 16.17 -0.48
CA GLU A 22 13.53 15.01 -1.36
C GLU A 22 12.07 14.64 -1.70
N VAL A 23 11.15 14.83 -0.75
CA VAL A 23 9.71 14.62 -0.98
C VAL A 23 9.18 15.67 -1.96
N LEU A 24 9.62 16.92 -1.82
CA LEU A 24 9.22 18.01 -2.71
C LEU A 24 9.77 17.81 -4.13
N LYS A 25 11.02 17.36 -4.29
CA LYS A 25 11.58 16.97 -5.60
C LYS A 25 10.78 15.84 -6.26
N ALA A 26 10.37 14.84 -5.48
CA ALA A 26 9.52 13.77 -5.99
C ALA A 26 8.16 14.29 -6.45
N ALA A 27 7.55 15.21 -5.70
CA ALA A 27 6.30 15.86 -6.09
C ALA A 27 6.44 16.71 -7.37
N GLN A 28 7.55 17.45 -7.49
CA GLN A 28 7.89 18.19 -8.72
C GLN A 28 7.99 17.23 -9.92
N ARG A 29 8.72 16.14 -9.77
CA ARG A 29 8.91 15.16 -10.85
C ARG A 29 7.60 14.54 -11.32
N ILE A 30 6.71 14.17 -10.39
CA ILE A 30 5.38 13.63 -10.72
C ILE A 30 4.55 14.64 -11.51
N TYR A 31 4.63 15.93 -11.14
CA TYR A 31 3.94 17.00 -11.83
C TYR A 31 4.52 17.22 -13.24
N GLU A 32 5.84 17.36 -13.37
CA GLU A 32 6.54 17.60 -14.64
C GLU A 32 6.35 16.42 -15.61
N ASP A 33 6.39 15.19 -15.12
CA ASP A 33 6.14 14.00 -15.92
C ASP A 33 4.65 13.85 -16.29
N GLY A 34 3.74 14.66 -15.72
CA GLY A 34 2.30 14.63 -15.98
C GLY A 34 1.60 13.36 -15.47
N ILE A 35 2.19 12.65 -14.51
CA ILE A 35 1.68 11.39 -13.98
C ILE A 35 0.78 11.56 -12.75
N GLY A 36 0.75 12.75 -12.15
CA GLY A 36 -0.09 13.07 -11.01
C GLY A 36 -0.16 14.56 -10.72
N ILE A 37 -1.14 14.93 -9.92
CA ILE A 37 -1.37 16.30 -9.43
C ILE A 37 -1.00 16.33 -7.95
N PRO A 38 0.16 16.90 -7.56
CA PRO A 38 0.57 16.90 -6.17
C PRO A 38 -0.25 17.86 -5.32
N VAL A 39 -0.60 17.39 -4.11
CA VAL A 39 -1.14 18.18 -3.00
C VAL A 39 -0.10 18.15 -1.89
N LEU A 40 0.50 19.29 -1.59
CA LEU A 40 1.66 19.40 -0.70
C LEU A 40 1.19 19.71 0.73
N LEU A 41 1.43 18.80 1.68
CA LEU A 41 1.18 19.03 3.10
C LEU A 41 2.45 19.41 3.85
N GLY A 42 2.37 20.45 4.67
CA GLY A 42 3.46 20.88 5.53
C GLY A 42 3.40 22.37 5.85
N ASN A 43 4.49 22.87 6.44
CA ASN A 43 4.61 24.30 6.72
C ASN A 43 4.68 25.08 5.39
N LYS A 44 3.74 26.00 5.19
CA LYS A 44 3.61 26.77 3.95
C LYS A 44 4.85 27.58 3.60
N GLU A 45 5.48 28.21 4.58
CA GLU A 45 6.65 29.08 4.35
C GLU A 45 7.87 28.23 3.99
N VAL A 46 8.05 27.09 4.65
CA VAL A 46 9.13 26.14 4.33
C VAL A 46 8.94 25.59 2.91
N ILE A 47 7.75 25.13 2.58
CA ILE A 47 7.46 24.58 1.23
C ILE A 47 7.69 25.66 0.16
N LYS A 48 7.27 26.91 0.41
CA LYS A 48 7.47 28.02 -0.51
C LYS A 48 8.96 28.32 -0.75
N ALA A 49 9.76 28.34 0.30
CA ALA A 49 11.20 28.54 0.22
C ALA A 49 11.87 27.40 -0.58
N LEU A 50 11.57 26.14 -0.24
CA LEU A 50 12.11 24.97 -0.94
C LEU A 50 11.66 24.93 -2.41
N LYS A 51 10.40 25.26 -2.72
CA LYS A 51 9.91 25.38 -4.11
C LYS A 51 10.72 26.38 -4.92
N HIS A 52 11.05 27.53 -4.32
CA HIS A 52 11.89 28.53 -4.96
C HIS A 52 13.31 28.01 -5.19
N GLU A 53 13.89 27.35 -4.19
CA GLU A 53 15.24 26.78 -4.26
C GLU A 53 15.39 25.76 -5.40
N ILE A 54 14.41 24.84 -5.57
CA ILE A 54 14.46 23.82 -6.62
C ILE A 54 13.85 24.26 -7.96
N GLY A 55 13.38 25.51 -8.07
CA GLY A 55 12.75 26.02 -9.29
C GLY A 55 11.36 25.44 -9.59
N PHE A 56 10.65 24.93 -8.59
CA PHE A 56 9.29 24.37 -8.78
C PHE A 56 8.24 25.49 -8.86
N ALA A 57 8.10 26.11 -10.02
CA ALA A 57 7.23 27.26 -10.24
C ALA A 57 5.73 26.91 -10.39
N ALA A 58 5.37 25.65 -10.59
CA ALA A 58 3.99 25.23 -10.83
C ALA A 58 3.05 25.63 -9.69
N ARG A 59 1.81 25.99 -10.05
CA ARG A 59 0.73 26.25 -9.09
C ARG A 59 0.12 24.92 -8.67
N VAL A 60 0.42 24.51 -7.45
CA VAL A 60 -0.10 23.29 -6.81
C VAL A 60 -0.65 23.65 -5.44
N ASP A 61 -1.59 22.85 -4.95
CA ASP A 61 -2.18 23.04 -3.62
C ASP A 61 -1.12 22.85 -2.52
N VAL A 62 -0.95 23.87 -1.68
CA VAL A 62 -0.09 23.81 -0.49
C VAL A 62 -0.98 23.99 0.74
N ILE A 63 -1.05 22.98 1.57
CA ILE A 63 -1.93 22.89 2.72
C ILE A 63 -1.10 22.74 3.99
N ASP A 64 -1.26 23.68 4.92
CA ASP A 64 -0.74 23.53 6.29
C ASP A 64 -1.90 23.15 7.22
N PRO A 65 -1.95 21.89 7.71
CA PRO A 65 -3.02 21.45 8.61
C PRO A 65 -3.15 22.26 9.90
N LYS A 66 -2.12 23.02 10.27
CA LYS A 66 -2.12 23.87 11.49
C LYS A 66 -2.61 25.28 11.25
N SER A 67 -2.67 25.74 9.98
CA SER A 67 -3.03 27.11 9.65
C SER A 67 -4.50 27.43 9.93
N ASP A 68 -4.80 28.72 10.13
CA ASP A 68 -6.18 29.21 10.29
C ASP A 68 -7.00 29.08 9.01
N ALA A 69 -6.36 29.13 7.85
CA ALA A 69 -7.02 28.91 6.56
C ALA A 69 -7.68 27.53 6.46
N GLU A 70 -7.13 26.54 7.16
CA GLU A 70 -7.65 25.17 7.17
C GLU A 70 -8.62 24.90 8.33
N LYS A 71 -8.97 25.91 9.13
CA LYS A 71 -9.81 25.72 10.34
C LYS A 71 -11.13 25.05 10.02
N ALA A 72 -11.89 25.53 9.04
CA ALA A 72 -13.19 24.97 8.69
C ALA A 72 -13.11 23.51 8.19
N ARG A 73 -12.11 23.23 7.32
CA ARG A 73 -11.86 21.86 6.83
C ARG A 73 -11.45 20.94 7.96
N ARG A 74 -10.54 21.39 8.82
CA ARG A 74 -10.09 20.67 10.00
C ARG A 74 -11.24 20.35 10.95
N GLU A 75 -12.14 21.28 11.22
CA GLU A 75 -13.34 21.05 12.05
C GLU A 75 -14.29 20.00 11.45
N SER A 76 -14.46 20.01 10.13
CA SER A 76 -15.21 18.98 9.42
C SER A 76 -14.56 17.59 9.57
N PHE A 77 -13.23 17.52 9.40
CA PHE A 77 -12.47 16.28 9.56
C PHE A 77 -12.49 15.77 11.00
N VAL A 78 -12.42 16.66 12.01
CA VAL A 78 -12.55 16.31 13.43
C VAL A 78 -13.88 15.61 13.69
N LYS A 79 -15.00 16.20 13.22
CA LYS A 79 -16.34 15.62 13.40
C LYS A 79 -16.44 14.25 12.74
N HIS A 80 -15.95 14.10 11.51
CA HIS A 80 -15.97 12.86 10.76
C HIS A 80 -15.13 11.77 11.47
N TYR A 81 -13.88 12.05 11.79
CA TYR A 81 -12.99 11.12 12.47
C TYR A 81 -13.49 10.73 13.86
N TRP A 82 -13.93 11.70 14.67
CA TRP A 82 -14.51 11.43 15.97
C TRP A 82 -15.69 10.47 15.86
N LYS A 83 -16.61 10.69 14.92
CA LYS A 83 -17.75 9.81 14.68
C LYS A 83 -17.35 8.39 14.30
N LEU A 84 -16.27 8.22 13.54
CA LEU A 84 -15.73 6.90 13.20
C LEU A 84 -15.14 6.18 14.40
N ARG A 85 -14.63 6.90 15.40
CA ARG A 85 -13.79 6.35 16.47
C ARG A 85 -14.33 6.57 17.89
N GLU A 86 -15.45 7.28 18.09
CA GLU A 86 -16.02 7.57 19.42
C GLU A 86 -16.20 6.32 20.26
N ARG A 87 -16.69 5.22 19.66
CA ARG A 87 -16.89 3.93 20.35
C ARG A 87 -15.59 3.12 20.54
N ARG A 88 -14.46 3.68 20.14
CA ARG A 88 -13.12 3.10 20.31
C ARG A 88 -12.25 3.96 21.21
N GLY A 89 -12.85 4.81 22.04
CA GLY A 89 -12.18 5.60 23.07
C GLY A 89 -11.56 6.91 22.59
N ILE A 90 -11.85 7.37 21.39
CA ILE A 90 -11.36 8.67 20.91
C ILE A 90 -12.33 9.76 21.37
N THR A 91 -11.83 10.70 22.19
CA THR A 91 -12.58 11.90 22.57
C THR A 91 -12.51 12.96 21.49
N TYR A 92 -13.41 13.96 21.56
CA TYR A 92 -13.43 15.06 20.59
C TYR A 92 -12.13 15.87 20.62
N GLU A 93 -11.56 16.12 21.82
CA GLU A 93 -10.30 16.85 22.00
C GLU A 93 -9.11 16.08 21.39
N VAL A 94 -9.10 14.76 21.53
CA VAL A 94 -8.09 13.90 20.88
C VAL A 94 -8.21 14.00 19.36
N ALA A 95 -9.44 13.95 18.82
CA ALA A 95 -9.67 14.12 17.39
C ALA A 95 -9.21 15.50 16.88
N GLN A 96 -9.46 16.59 17.64
CA GLN A 96 -8.97 17.93 17.31
C GLN A 96 -7.46 18.02 17.25
N ARG A 97 -6.75 17.36 18.18
CA ARG A 97 -5.30 17.32 18.17
C ARG A 97 -4.76 16.52 16.98
N LEU A 98 -5.32 15.33 16.72
CA LEU A 98 -4.89 14.46 15.64
C LEU A 98 -5.10 15.09 14.25
N MET A 99 -6.17 15.84 14.04
CA MET A 99 -6.41 16.52 12.76
C MET A 99 -5.44 17.66 12.47
N ARG A 100 -4.53 17.98 13.38
CA ARG A 100 -3.37 18.88 13.12
C ARG A 100 -2.13 18.13 12.64
N GLU A 101 -2.14 16.78 12.75
CA GLU A 101 -1.05 15.93 12.28
C GLU A 101 -1.24 15.63 10.79
N ARG A 102 -0.15 15.71 10.02
CA ARG A 102 -0.16 15.61 8.54
C ARG A 102 -0.74 14.29 8.06
N ASN A 103 -0.35 13.18 8.71
CA ASN A 103 -0.79 11.86 8.28
C ASN A 103 -2.29 11.66 8.50
N TYR A 104 -2.85 12.15 9.63
CA TYR A 104 -4.28 12.14 9.86
C TYR A 104 -5.03 13.06 8.89
N PHE A 105 -4.54 14.29 8.71
CA PHE A 105 -5.17 15.25 7.80
C PHE A 105 -5.11 14.77 6.34
N GLY A 106 -3.95 14.25 5.90
CA GLY A 106 -3.78 13.72 4.56
C GLY A 106 -4.64 12.49 4.29
N THR A 107 -4.76 11.58 5.26
CA THR A 107 -5.66 10.43 5.16
C THR A 107 -7.12 10.87 5.06
N MET A 108 -7.53 11.92 5.80
CA MET A 108 -8.88 12.49 5.68
C MET A 108 -9.14 13.15 4.32
N LEU A 109 -8.13 13.75 3.68
CA LEU A 109 -8.27 14.24 2.31
C LEU A 109 -8.62 13.11 1.33
N VAL A 110 -7.99 11.95 1.51
CA VAL A 110 -8.27 10.76 0.68
C VAL A 110 -9.65 10.17 1.03
N GLU A 111 -9.95 9.96 2.30
CA GLU A 111 -11.23 9.40 2.75
C GLU A 111 -12.44 10.23 2.29
N THR A 112 -12.29 11.55 2.23
CA THR A 112 -13.36 12.46 1.81
C THR A 112 -13.36 12.76 0.30
N GLY A 113 -12.54 12.07 -0.49
CA GLY A 113 -12.47 12.23 -1.95
C GLY A 113 -11.84 13.57 -2.42
N GLN A 114 -11.18 14.31 -1.51
CA GLN A 114 -10.46 15.54 -1.86
C GLN A 114 -9.08 15.25 -2.46
N ALA A 115 -8.60 14.02 -2.32
CA ALA A 115 -7.45 13.47 -3.02
C ALA A 115 -7.70 11.98 -3.34
N ASP A 116 -6.92 11.42 -4.26
CA ASP A 116 -7.06 10.04 -4.70
C ASP A 116 -6.09 9.09 -3.97
N ALA A 117 -4.95 9.60 -3.53
CA ALA A 117 -3.90 8.83 -2.86
C ALA A 117 -3.05 9.71 -1.93
N MET A 118 -2.31 9.07 -1.03
CA MET A 118 -1.34 9.73 -0.15
C MET A 118 -0.02 8.97 -0.13
N ILE A 119 1.08 9.71 -0.15
CA ILE A 119 2.45 9.22 0.06
C ILE A 119 2.97 9.80 1.37
N THR A 120 3.48 8.95 2.24
CA THR A 120 4.04 9.31 3.55
C THR A 120 5.10 8.30 3.99
N GLY A 121 5.83 8.58 5.08
CA GLY A 121 6.77 7.65 5.70
C GLY A 121 8.23 7.95 5.39
N TYR A 122 8.56 9.13 4.89
CA TYR A 122 9.94 9.55 4.65
C TYR A 122 10.70 9.79 5.96
N SER A 123 10.11 10.56 6.90
CA SER A 123 10.77 10.94 8.16
C SER A 123 10.15 10.30 9.41
N HIS A 124 9.10 9.48 9.25
CA HIS A 124 8.38 8.90 10.37
C HIS A 124 8.54 7.37 10.40
N ALA A 125 8.56 6.80 11.61
CA ALA A 125 8.50 5.35 11.78
C ALA A 125 7.20 4.78 11.19
N TYR A 126 7.28 3.61 10.56
CA TYR A 126 6.17 2.94 9.90
C TYR A 126 4.85 2.91 10.71
N PRO A 127 4.84 2.60 12.04
CA PRO A 127 3.60 2.60 12.82
C PRO A 127 2.88 3.95 12.85
N ASN A 128 3.63 5.05 12.82
CA ASN A 128 3.06 6.41 12.82
C ASN A 128 2.48 6.80 11.45
N ALA A 129 3.03 6.25 10.39
CA ALA A 129 2.52 6.47 9.04
C ALA A 129 1.25 5.63 8.76
N ILE A 130 1.23 4.36 9.19
CA ILE A 130 0.13 3.44 8.86
C ILE A 130 -1.09 3.59 9.79
N ARG A 131 -0.89 4.00 11.06
CA ARG A 131 -1.98 4.10 12.04
C ARG A 131 -3.17 4.96 11.55
N PRO A 132 -2.98 6.19 11.01
CA PRO A 132 -4.09 6.98 10.49
C PRO A 132 -4.89 6.25 9.41
N VAL A 133 -4.21 5.52 8.53
CA VAL A 133 -4.84 4.74 7.47
C VAL A 133 -5.73 3.64 8.05
N LEU A 134 -5.21 2.86 9.01
CA LEU A 134 -5.95 1.79 9.68
C LEU A 134 -7.13 2.32 10.52
N GLU A 135 -7.06 3.56 10.98
CA GLU A 135 -8.10 4.17 11.81
C GLU A 135 -9.19 4.87 11.00
N ILE A 136 -8.89 5.37 9.81
CA ILE A 136 -9.78 6.21 9.00
C ILE A 136 -10.34 5.45 7.81
N VAL A 137 -9.46 4.81 7.01
CA VAL A 137 -9.86 4.15 5.77
C VAL A 137 -10.61 2.86 6.10
N LYS A 138 -11.79 2.69 5.51
CA LYS A 138 -12.58 1.48 5.67
C LYS A 138 -12.03 0.37 4.78
N LYS A 139 -12.15 -0.86 5.26
CA LYS A 139 -11.91 -2.04 4.43
C LYS A 139 -13.02 -2.16 3.37
N ASP A 140 -12.68 -2.68 2.20
CA ASP A 140 -13.67 -3.07 1.19
C ASP A 140 -14.66 -4.10 1.76
N GLU A 141 -15.87 -4.11 1.23
CA GLU A 141 -16.86 -5.14 1.58
C GLU A 141 -16.32 -6.54 1.25
N GLY A 142 -16.50 -7.47 2.16
CA GLY A 142 -16.01 -8.85 2.03
C GLY A 142 -14.51 -9.03 2.27
N VAL A 143 -13.79 -7.98 2.71
CA VAL A 143 -12.38 -8.06 3.11
C VAL A 143 -12.26 -8.15 4.62
N ASP A 144 -11.85 -9.32 5.12
CA ASP A 144 -11.71 -9.54 6.56
C ASP A 144 -10.40 -8.97 7.11
N ARG A 145 -9.33 -9.02 6.33
CA ARG A 145 -7.99 -8.58 6.71
C ARG A 145 -7.41 -7.57 5.75
N ILE A 146 -6.56 -6.69 6.27
CA ILE A 146 -5.72 -5.79 5.48
C ILE A 146 -4.40 -6.50 5.24
N ALA A 147 -3.87 -6.40 4.03
CA ALA A 147 -2.55 -6.89 3.67
C ALA A 147 -1.72 -5.76 3.07
N ALA A 148 -0.41 -5.80 3.30
CA ALA A 148 0.53 -4.93 2.63
C ALA A 148 1.25 -5.66 1.51
N ALA A 149 1.56 -4.97 0.43
CA ALA A 149 2.39 -5.49 -0.64
C ALA A 149 3.52 -4.53 -0.96
N SER A 150 4.75 -5.06 -0.99
CA SER A 150 5.93 -4.36 -1.50
C SER A 150 6.12 -4.72 -2.96
N ILE A 151 6.28 -3.72 -3.83
CA ILE A 151 6.52 -3.92 -5.26
C ILE A 151 8.01 -3.72 -5.52
N MET A 152 8.69 -4.79 -5.94
CA MET A 152 10.10 -4.76 -6.34
C MET A 152 10.19 -4.74 -7.86
N LEU A 153 10.86 -3.73 -8.41
CA LEU A 153 11.16 -3.66 -9.84
C LEU A 153 12.47 -4.40 -10.12
N THR A 154 12.38 -5.53 -10.81
CA THR A 154 13.54 -6.33 -11.21
C THR A 154 13.78 -6.25 -12.72
N LYS A 155 14.90 -6.76 -13.18
CA LYS A 155 15.21 -6.88 -14.62
C LYS A 155 14.24 -7.82 -15.35
N GLN A 156 13.62 -8.74 -14.62
CA GLN A 156 12.67 -9.74 -15.15
C GLN A 156 11.21 -9.27 -15.07
N GLY A 157 10.96 -8.13 -14.41
CA GLY A 157 9.63 -7.59 -14.20
C GLY A 157 9.34 -7.24 -12.74
N PRO A 158 8.14 -6.75 -12.43
CA PRO A 158 7.75 -6.45 -11.07
C PRO A 158 7.43 -7.71 -10.27
N ILE A 159 7.92 -7.78 -9.03
CA ILE A 159 7.60 -8.81 -8.04
C ILE A 159 6.83 -8.17 -6.91
N PHE A 160 5.72 -8.77 -6.51
CA PHE A 160 4.88 -8.35 -5.39
C PHE A 160 5.15 -9.26 -4.20
N LEU A 161 5.69 -8.71 -3.11
CA LEU A 161 5.94 -9.42 -1.86
C LEU A 161 4.85 -9.05 -0.84
N SER A 162 4.12 -10.03 -0.33
CA SER A 162 3.02 -9.84 0.61
C SER A 162 2.90 -11.04 1.56
N ASP A 163 2.60 -10.85 2.83
CA ASP A 163 2.58 -9.65 3.63
C ASP A 163 3.80 -9.67 4.56
N ALA A 164 4.60 -8.62 4.53
CA ALA A 164 5.84 -8.54 5.32
C ALA A 164 5.75 -7.51 6.47
N THR A 165 4.60 -6.83 6.66
CA THR A 165 4.59 -5.63 7.52
C THR A 165 3.38 -5.50 8.45
N ILE A 166 2.23 -6.10 8.14
CA ILE A 166 0.99 -5.92 8.91
C ILE A 166 0.64 -7.15 9.74
N ASN A 167 0.65 -8.34 9.14
CA ASN A 167 0.20 -9.56 9.80
C ASN A 167 1.41 -10.33 10.37
N ILE A 168 1.57 -10.32 11.70
CA ILE A 168 2.73 -10.90 12.38
C ILE A 168 2.69 -12.43 12.36
N ASP A 169 1.53 -13.01 12.70
CA ASP A 169 1.31 -14.47 12.69
C ASP A 169 -0.04 -14.79 12.05
N PRO A 170 -0.11 -14.79 10.71
CA PRO A 170 -1.34 -15.08 9.99
C PRO A 170 -1.72 -16.56 10.09
N THR A 171 -3.02 -16.85 10.21
CA THR A 171 -3.57 -18.19 10.06
C THR A 171 -3.55 -18.66 8.61
N ALA A 172 -3.85 -19.93 8.33
CA ALA A 172 -3.98 -20.45 6.97
C ALA A 172 -5.05 -19.66 6.16
N ALA A 173 -6.18 -19.33 6.79
CA ALA A 173 -7.23 -18.53 6.17
C ALA A 173 -6.76 -17.10 5.89
N ASP A 174 -5.98 -16.50 6.80
CA ASP A 174 -5.39 -15.19 6.58
C ASP A 174 -4.39 -15.19 5.41
N LEU A 175 -3.55 -16.23 5.32
CA LEU A 175 -2.60 -16.40 4.21
C LEU A 175 -3.33 -16.53 2.87
N ALA A 176 -4.42 -17.29 2.81
CA ALA A 176 -5.24 -17.39 1.61
C ALA A 176 -5.84 -16.04 1.22
N ASN A 177 -6.38 -15.28 2.17
CA ASN A 177 -6.91 -13.93 1.93
C ASN A 177 -5.82 -12.96 1.46
N ILE A 178 -4.63 -12.98 2.07
CA ILE A 178 -3.48 -12.17 1.65
C ILE A 178 -3.12 -12.47 0.19
N ALA A 179 -3.07 -13.76 -0.19
CA ALA A 179 -2.79 -14.17 -1.57
C ALA A 179 -3.84 -13.63 -2.55
N LEU A 180 -5.12 -13.70 -2.22
CA LEU A 180 -6.22 -13.18 -3.06
C LEU A 180 -6.15 -11.64 -3.19
N LEU A 181 -5.92 -10.93 -2.10
CA LEU A 181 -5.76 -9.47 -2.12
C LEU A 181 -4.56 -9.05 -2.96
N THR A 182 -3.45 -9.77 -2.83
CA THR A 182 -2.24 -9.51 -3.62
C THR A 182 -2.46 -9.79 -5.10
N ALA A 183 -3.10 -10.91 -5.44
CA ALA A 183 -3.47 -11.24 -6.82
C ALA A 183 -4.38 -10.17 -7.44
N ARG A 184 -5.34 -9.64 -6.67
CA ARG A 184 -6.20 -8.53 -7.09
C ARG A 184 -5.39 -7.25 -7.35
N ALA A 185 -4.40 -6.95 -6.49
CA ALA A 185 -3.49 -5.83 -6.71
C ALA A 185 -2.66 -6.02 -7.99
N VAL A 186 -2.10 -7.21 -8.24
CA VAL A 186 -1.35 -7.53 -9.47
C VAL A 186 -2.22 -7.30 -10.72
N LYS A 187 -3.47 -7.77 -10.71
CA LYS A 187 -4.44 -7.53 -11.80
C LYS A 187 -4.74 -6.05 -12.01
N PHE A 188 -4.79 -5.25 -10.94
CA PHE A 188 -4.96 -3.80 -11.04
C PHE A 188 -3.82 -3.15 -11.84
N PHE A 189 -2.60 -3.68 -11.76
CA PHE A 189 -1.47 -3.25 -12.59
C PHE A 189 -1.52 -3.78 -14.04
N GLY A 190 -2.52 -4.57 -14.38
CA GLY A 190 -2.68 -5.15 -15.73
C GLY A 190 -1.77 -6.36 -15.97
N LEU A 191 -1.40 -7.06 -14.90
CA LEU A 191 -0.56 -8.25 -14.93
C LEU A 191 -1.37 -9.49 -14.52
N GLU A 192 -0.99 -10.66 -15.02
CA GLU A 192 -1.58 -11.92 -14.58
C GLU A 192 -0.83 -12.44 -13.34
N PRO A 193 -1.54 -12.68 -12.23
CA PRO A 193 -0.91 -13.15 -11.01
C PRO A 193 -0.50 -14.62 -11.09
N SER A 194 0.74 -14.91 -10.69
CA SER A 194 1.23 -16.23 -10.35
C SER A 194 1.78 -16.17 -8.93
N VAL A 195 1.20 -16.93 -8.00
CA VAL A 195 1.41 -16.78 -6.57
C VAL A 195 2.20 -17.96 -6.01
N ALA A 196 3.39 -17.70 -5.50
CA ALA A 196 4.17 -18.66 -4.73
C ALA A 196 3.93 -18.44 -3.23
N MET A 197 3.40 -19.45 -2.55
CA MET A 197 3.21 -19.41 -1.10
C MET A 197 4.49 -19.87 -0.41
N LEU A 198 5.23 -18.90 0.15
CA LEU A 198 6.59 -19.11 0.62
C LEU A 198 6.66 -19.82 1.97
N SER A 199 7.65 -20.68 2.10
CA SER A 199 8.07 -21.34 3.33
C SER A 199 9.57 -21.67 3.25
N TYR A 200 10.15 -22.12 4.38
CA TYR A 200 11.47 -22.75 4.38
C TYR A 200 11.45 -24.20 3.85
N SER A 201 10.25 -24.78 3.66
CA SER A 201 10.00 -26.12 3.12
C SER A 201 9.60 -26.03 1.64
N ASN A 202 9.90 -27.06 0.87
CA ASN A 202 9.42 -27.25 -0.49
C ASN A 202 8.51 -28.49 -0.54
N PHE A 203 7.22 -28.32 -0.74
CA PHE A 203 6.23 -29.40 -0.97
C PHE A 203 6.36 -30.58 -0.01
N GLY A 204 6.57 -30.33 1.29
CA GLY A 204 6.68 -31.35 2.31
C GLY A 204 8.09 -31.82 2.63
N SER A 205 9.14 -31.15 2.13
CA SER A 205 10.52 -31.49 2.47
C SER A 205 10.85 -31.33 3.95
N ALA A 206 10.09 -30.49 4.67
CA ALA A 206 10.13 -30.35 6.12
C ALA A 206 8.71 -30.12 6.67
N VAL A 207 8.41 -30.71 7.83
CA VAL A 207 7.09 -30.61 8.47
C VAL A 207 7.19 -29.84 9.77
N SER A 208 6.46 -28.75 9.86
CA SER A 208 6.28 -27.96 11.08
C SER A 208 4.92 -27.26 11.03
N GLU A 209 4.49 -26.67 12.12
CA GLU A 209 3.26 -25.91 12.20
C GLU A 209 3.21 -24.81 11.14
N SER A 210 4.32 -24.07 10.93
CA SER A 210 4.39 -23.00 9.93
C SER A 210 4.30 -23.50 8.49
N SER A 211 4.93 -24.64 8.14
CA SER A 211 4.84 -25.21 6.79
C SER A 211 3.47 -25.83 6.51
N LEU A 212 2.88 -26.50 7.51
CA LEU A 212 1.53 -27.04 7.44
C LEU A 212 0.49 -25.94 7.22
N LYS A 213 0.61 -24.83 7.93
CA LYS A 213 -0.26 -23.65 7.76
C LYS A 213 -0.24 -23.11 6.32
N VAL A 214 0.94 -23.01 5.70
CA VAL A 214 1.06 -22.59 4.30
C VAL A 214 0.42 -23.59 3.34
N ARG A 215 0.64 -24.87 3.56
CA ARG A 215 0.04 -25.97 2.76
C ARG A 215 -1.48 -25.96 2.84
N GLU A 216 -2.03 -25.74 4.03
CA GLU A 216 -3.47 -25.62 4.24
C GLU A 216 -4.05 -24.44 3.46
N ALA A 217 -3.37 -23.28 3.47
CA ALA A 217 -3.76 -22.12 2.68
C ALA A 217 -3.77 -22.41 1.17
N VAL A 218 -2.75 -23.11 0.67
CA VAL A 218 -2.68 -23.54 -0.75
C VAL A 218 -3.82 -24.48 -1.09
N ALA A 219 -4.08 -25.50 -0.24
CA ALA A 219 -5.18 -26.44 -0.45
C ALA A 219 -6.54 -25.73 -0.49
N TYR A 220 -6.76 -24.74 0.39
CA TYR A 220 -7.95 -23.92 0.37
C TYR A 220 -8.09 -23.15 -0.96
N LEU A 221 -7.01 -22.48 -1.42
CA LEU A 221 -7.00 -21.73 -2.67
C LEU A 221 -7.24 -22.63 -3.88
N HIS A 222 -6.64 -23.81 -3.93
CA HIS A 222 -6.88 -24.79 -5.01
C HIS A 222 -8.33 -25.22 -5.09
N LYS A 223 -9.01 -25.36 -3.94
CA LYS A 223 -10.40 -25.83 -3.86
C LYS A 223 -11.40 -24.72 -4.21
N HIS A 224 -11.16 -23.50 -3.72
CA HIS A 224 -12.14 -22.42 -3.77
C HIS A 224 -11.84 -21.35 -4.84
N HIS A 225 -10.60 -21.31 -5.34
CA HIS A 225 -10.10 -20.36 -6.34
C HIS A 225 -9.25 -21.08 -7.40
N PRO A 226 -9.83 -22.06 -8.12
CA PRO A 226 -9.09 -22.87 -9.10
C PRO A 226 -8.56 -22.06 -10.28
N GLU A 227 -9.11 -20.86 -10.52
CA GLU A 227 -8.68 -19.93 -11.56
C GLU A 227 -7.35 -19.22 -11.21
N LEU A 228 -6.96 -19.20 -9.94
CA LEU A 228 -5.72 -18.58 -9.51
C LEU A 228 -4.55 -19.56 -9.68
N VAL A 229 -3.53 -19.13 -10.42
CA VAL A 229 -2.26 -19.85 -10.44
C VAL A 229 -1.55 -19.63 -9.12
N VAL A 230 -1.63 -20.61 -8.24
CA VAL A 230 -1.02 -20.58 -6.90
C VAL A 230 -0.47 -21.94 -6.57
N ASP A 231 0.71 -22.00 -5.92
CA ASP A 231 1.27 -23.23 -5.40
C ASP A 231 2.23 -22.99 -4.24
N GLY A 232 2.58 -24.05 -3.54
CA GLY A 232 3.48 -24.11 -2.37
C GLY A 232 3.05 -25.20 -1.40
N GLU A 233 3.73 -25.32 -0.26
CA GLU A 233 4.77 -24.37 0.21
C GLU A 233 6.07 -24.54 -0.59
N ILE A 234 6.76 -23.42 -0.85
CA ILE A 234 7.97 -23.40 -1.66
C ILE A 234 8.98 -22.35 -1.15
N GLN A 235 10.27 -22.62 -1.28
CA GLN A 235 11.32 -21.64 -0.98
C GLN A 235 11.44 -20.58 -2.08
N ALA A 236 11.83 -19.36 -1.70
CA ALA A 236 11.91 -18.22 -2.61
C ALA A 236 12.90 -18.43 -3.77
N ASP A 237 14.01 -19.15 -3.56
CA ASP A 237 14.99 -19.43 -4.59
C ASP A 237 14.47 -20.37 -5.69
N PHE A 238 13.53 -21.26 -5.34
CA PHE A 238 12.77 -22.04 -6.32
C PHE A 238 11.69 -21.18 -6.98
N ALA A 239 10.91 -20.45 -6.18
CA ALA A 239 9.81 -19.64 -6.69
C ALA A 239 10.25 -18.61 -7.76
N LEU A 240 11.46 -18.09 -7.65
CA LEU A 240 12.04 -17.11 -8.57
C LEU A 240 12.85 -17.74 -9.73
N ASN A 241 12.87 -19.08 -9.84
CA ASN A 241 13.62 -19.77 -10.88
C ASN A 241 12.74 -20.81 -11.60
N PRO A 242 12.04 -20.43 -12.68
CA PRO A 242 11.14 -21.33 -13.41
C PRO A 242 11.81 -22.61 -13.92
N GLU A 243 13.07 -22.55 -14.36
CA GLU A 243 13.80 -23.74 -14.84
C GLU A 243 14.05 -24.70 -13.68
N LYS A 244 14.40 -24.18 -12.51
CA LYS A 244 14.63 -24.98 -11.30
C LYS A 244 13.35 -25.68 -10.84
N ILE A 245 12.21 -24.96 -10.86
CA ILE A 245 10.89 -25.55 -10.54
C ILE A 245 10.56 -26.64 -11.55
N ALA A 246 10.62 -26.36 -12.84
CA ALA A 246 10.25 -27.30 -13.89
C ALA A 246 11.06 -28.60 -13.82
N LYS A 247 12.34 -28.51 -13.49
CA LYS A 247 13.23 -29.65 -13.34
C LYS A 247 12.95 -30.46 -12.07
N THR A 248 12.72 -29.79 -10.94
CA THR A 248 12.66 -30.45 -9.62
C THR A 248 11.24 -30.79 -9.20
N TYR A 249 10.27 -29.91 -9.54
CA TYR A 249 8.86 -30.04 -9.19
C TYR A 249 7.96 -29.87 -10.42
N PRO A 250 8.02 -30.81 -11.40
CA PRO A 250 7.28 -30.69 -12.66
C PRO A 250 5.77 -30.68 -12.47
N PHE A 251 5.27 -31.13 -11.31
CA PHE A 251 3.86 -31.11 -10.94
C PHE A 251 3.35 -29.74 -10.49
N SER A 252 4.26 -28.80 -10.18
CA SER A 252 3.87 -27.51 -9.65
C SER A 252 3.06 -26.69 -10.66
N LYS A 253 1.98 -26.07 -10.18
CA LYS A 253 1.16 -25.15 -10.98
C LYS A 253 1.91 -23.89 -11.43
N LEU A 254 3.00 -23.53 -10.75
CA LEU A 254 3.85 -22.39 -11.10
C LEU A 254 4.60 -22.60 -12.44
N ASN A 255 4.71 -23.84 -12.93
CA ASN A 255 5.32 -24.15 -14.23
C ASN A 255 4.49 -23.61 -15.41
N ASN A 256 3.20 -23.38 -15.24
CA ASN A 256 2.28 -22.93 -16.30
C ASN A 256 2.14 -21.38 -16.33
N GLY A 257 2.70 -20.69 -15.36
CA GLY A 257 2.76 -19.24 -15.35
C GLY A 257 3.91 -18.77 -16.23
N LYS A 258 3.61 -18.17 -17.37
CA LYS A 258 4.59 -17.28 -18.03
C LYS A 258 4.76 -16.11 -17.09
N GLY A 259 5.76 -16.19 -16.20
CA GLY A 259 6.18 -15.12 -15.32
C GLY A 259 6.72 -13.94 -16.09
#